data_a07366cfae4c099e16aef23ca60090b2
#
_entry.id   a07366cfae4c099e16aef23ca60090b2
#
_cell.length_a   1.000
_cell.length_b   1.000
_cell.length_c   1.000
_cell.angle_alpha   90.00
_cell.angle_beta   90.00
_cell.angle_gamma   90.00
#
_symmetry.space_group_name_H-M   'P 1'
#
loop_
_entity.id
_entity.type
_entity.pdbx_description
1 polymer ?
#
loop_
_entity_poly.entity_id
_entity_poly.type
_entity_poly.pdbx_seq_one_letter_code
_entity_poly.pdbx_strand_id
1 'polypeptide(L)'
;MSKALLEDLKWRGLIAQSTDAKELETALSKPISLYVGFDPTAPSLHLGNLVVLLVLRRFQLAGHRPIPLVGGATGLVGDPSGKNEERTLNDEKVVTDWVAKIKKQLEKVIDFSDKKTGAIMANNLDWTKPVSALEFLRDIGTVSYTHLTLPTNREV
;
A
#
# COMPACT_ATOMS: atom_id res chain seq x y z
N MET A 1 -7.14 23.88 1.83
CA MET A 1 -6.98 22.73 0.90
C MET A 1 -7.30 21.41 1.57
N SER A 2 -6.80 21.10 2.77
CA SER A 2 -7.05 19.85 3.49
C SER A 2 -8.53 19.56 3.77
N LYS A 3 -9.27 20.55 4.28
CA LYS A 3 -10.70 20.39 4.59
C LYS A 3 -11.53 20.08 3.34
N ALA A 4 -11.29 20.78 2.24
CA ALA A 4 -11.98 20.52 0.96
C ALA A 4 -11.69 19.12 0.40
N LEU A 5 -10.47 18.60 0.55
CA LEU A 5 -10.12 17.24 0.17
C LEU A 5 -10.89 16.21 1.01
N LEU A 6 -10.91 16.37 2.33
CA LEU A 6 -11.62 15.43 3.22
C LEU A 6 -13.14 15.48 3.00
N GLU A 7 -13.69 16.66 2.75
CA GLU A 7 -15.11 16.83 2.40
C GLU A 7 -15.46 16.15 1.07
N ASP A 8 -14.62 16.28 0.04
CA ASP A 8 -14.81 15.60 -1.25
C ASP A 8 -14.75 14.08 -1.09
N LEU A 9 -13.77 13.57 -0.32
CA LEU A 9 -13.64 12.14 -0.05
C LEU A 9 -14.84 11.58 0.74
N LYS A 10 -15.32 12.32 1.75
CA LYS A 10 -16.51 11.96 2.53
C LYS A 10 -17.78 11.94 1.67
N TRP A 11 -17.98 12.99 0.87
CA TRP A 11 -19.12 13.09 -0.03
C TRP A 11 -19.20 11.93 -1.02
N ARG A 12 -18.03 11.44 -1.46
CA ARG A 12 -17.94 10.27 -2.35
C ARG A 12 -18.02 8.92 -1.66
N GLY A 13 -18.11 8.88 -0.32
CA GLY A 13 -18.09 7.63 0.43
C GLY A 13 -16.73 6.90 0.39
N LEU A 14 -15.64 7.64 0.16
CA LEU A 14 -14.29 7.08 0.05
C LEU A 14 -13.54 7.02 1.39
N ILE A 15 -14.18 7.43 2.49
CA ILE A 15 -13.65 7.29 3.85
C ILE A 15 -14.60 6.37 4.62
N ALA A 16 -14.17 5.14 4.88
CA ALA A 16 -14.91 4.20 5.70
C ALA A 16 -14.67 4.45 7.20
N GLN A 17 -13.40 4.59 7.58
CA GLN A 17 -12.97 4.87 8.95
C GLN A 17 -11.61 5.57 8.97
N SER A 18 -11.28 6.19 10.09
CA SER A 18 -9.99 6.82 10.34
C SER A 18 -9.62 6.60 11.81
N THR A 19 -8.35 6.43 12.12
CA THR A 19 -7.85 6.31 13.49
C THR A 19 -8.09 7.59 14.28
N ASP A 20 -7.74 8.75 13.72
CA ASP A 20 -8.04 10.08 14.26
C ASP A 20 -8.31 11.08 13.12
N ALA A 21 -9.55 11.58 13.06
CA ALA A 21 -9.96 12.50 12.01
C ALA A 21 -9.37 13.92 12.20
N LYS A 22 -9.12 14.35 13.45
CA LYS A 22 -8.56 15.68 13.74
C LYS A 22 -7.07 15.73 13.46
N GLU A 23 -6.34 14.68 13.85
CA GLU A 23 -4.92 14.53 13.52
C GLU A 23 -4.73 14.45 12.00
N LEU A 24 -5.56 13.69 11.29
CA LEU A 24 -5.53 13.63 9.83
C LEU A 24 -5.75 14.98 9.18
N GLU A 25 -6.77 15.75 9.62
CA GLU A 25 -7.03 17.11 9.11
C GLU A 25 -5.84 18.03 9.36
N THR A 26 -5.22 17.94 10.52
CA THR A 26 -4.03 18.72 10.90
C THR A 26 -2.82 18.31 10.04
N ALA A 27 -2.57 17.05 9.86
CA ALA A 27 -1.47 16.53 9.02
C ALA A 27 -1.62 17.01 7.57
N LEU A 28 -2.83 16.97 7.03
CA LEU A 28 -3.13 17.40 5.67
C LEU A 28 -3.05 18.91 5.45
N SER A 29 -2.88 19.71 6.49
CA SER A 29 -2.68 21.17 6.37
C SER A 29 -1.35 21.53 5.69
N LYS A 30 -0.40 20.62 5.65
CA LYS A 30 0.91 20.71 5.00
C LYS A 30 1.09 19.59 3.96
N PRO A 31 1.94 19.76 2.96
CA PRO A 31 2.31 18.65 2.07
C PRO A 31 2.88 17.47 2.86
N ILE A 32 2.30 16.31 2.69
CA ILE A 32 2.78 15.05 3.30
C ILE A 32 3.00 14.00 2.21
N SER A 33 3.77 12.98 2.53
CA SER A 33 3.80 11.73 1.77
C SER A 33 2.82 10.74 2.37
N LEU A 34 2.15 9.97 1.51
CA LEU A 34 1.21 8.93 1.93
C LEU A 34 1.38 7.72 1.02
N TYR A 35 1.18 6.54 1.56
CA TYR A 35 1.33 5.31 0.77
C TYR A 35 0.06 4.46 0.78
N VAL A 36 -0.06 3.63 -0.26
CA VAL A 36 -1.05 2.56 -0.36
C VAL A 36 -0.40 1.35 -1.01
N GLY A 37 -0.68 0.17 -0.44
CA GLY A 37 -0.20 -1.11 -0.94
C GLY A 37 -1.01 -1.62 -2.14
N PHE A 38 -0.30 -2.20 -3.11
CA PHE A 38 -0.86 -2.92 -4.25
C PHE A 38 -0.16 -4.28 -4.37
N ASP A 39 -0.83 -5.34 -3.95
CA ASP A 39 -0.25 -6.68 -4.04
C ASP A 39 -0.35 -7.24 -5.46
N PRO A 40 0.77 -7.73 -6.04
CA PRO A 40 0.81 -8.30 -7.37
C PRO A 40 0.32 -9.76 -7.33
N THR A 41 -0.98 -9.95 -7.19
CA THR A 41 -1.64 -11.26 -7.22
C THR A 41 -2.02 -11.69 -8.64
N ALA A 42 -1.91 -10.77 -9.59
CA ALA A 42 -2.20 -10.97 -11.01
C ALA A 42 -1.42 -9.94 -11.86
N PRO A 43 -1.31 -10.14 -13.18
CA PRO A 43 -0.62 -9.21 -14.08
C PRO A 43 -1.36 -7.87 -14.27
N SER A 44 -2.52 -7.68 -13.66
CA SER A 44 -3.36 -6.51 -13.81
C SER A 44 -4.05 -6.16 -12.50
N LEU A 45 -4.17 -4.86 -12.23
CA LEU A 45 -5.00 -4.32 -11.18
C LEU A 45 -6.49 -4.54 -11.51
N HIS A 46 -7.30 -4.80 -10.49
CA HIS A 46 -8.75 -4.92 -10.62
C HIS A 46 -9.46 -3.59 -10.26
N LEU A 47 -10.78 -3.54 -10.42
CA LEU A 47 -11.57 -2.33 -10.22
C LEU A 47 -11.46 -1.77 -8.78
N GLY A 48 -11.35 -2.64 -7.77
CA GLY A 48 -11.14 -2.20 -6.38
C GLY A 48 -9.82 -1.44 -6.21
N ASN A 49 -8.74 -1.88 -6.85
CA ASN A 49 -7.47 -1.15 -6.85
C ASN A 49 -7.59 0.21 -7.55
N LEU A 50 -8.40 0.33 -8.61
CA LEU A 50 -8.63 1.60 -9.30
C LEU A 50 -9.27 2.64 -8.38
N VAL A 51 -10.24 2.25 -7.54
CA VAL A 51 -10.86 3.17 -6.55
C VAL A 51 -9.80 3.75 -5.63
N VAL A 52 -8.95 2.91 -5.07
CA VAL A 52 -7.85 3.32 -4.17
C VAL A 52 -6.84 4.21 -4.90
N LEU A 53 -6.51 3.86 -6.16
CA LEU A 53 -5.61 4.64 -7.00
C LEU A 53 -6.16 6.05 -7.28
N LEU A 54 -7.47 6.16 -7.52
CA LEU A 54 -8.14 7.45 -7.69
C LEU A 54 -8.13 8.28 -6.40
N VAL A 55 -8.19 7.65 -5.23
CA VAL A 55 -7.99 8.33 -3.94
C VAL A 55 -6.58 8.89 -3.86
N LEU A 56 -5.54 8.10 -4.15
CA LEU A 56 -4.16 8.60 -4.21
C LEU A 56 -4.00 9.79 -5.16
N ARG A 57 -4.62 9.71 -6.34
CA ARG A 57 -4.59 10.81 -7.31
C ARG A 57 -5.22 12.10 -6.75
N ARG A 58 -6.30 12.00 -5.95
CA ARG A 58 -6.92 13.15 -5.29
C ARG A 58 -6.00 13.80 -4.27
N PHE A 59 -5.29 13.00 -3.48
CA PHE A 59 -4.25 13.52 -2.58
C PHE A 59 -3.14 14.21 -3.36
N GLN A 60 -2.70 13.64 -4.48
CA GLN A 60 -1.68 14.27 -5.33
C GLN A 60 -2.15 15.63 -5.88
N LEU A 61 -3.38 15.72 -6.38
CA LEU A 61 -3.97 16.97 -6.87
C LEU A 61 -4.14 18.01 -5.76
N ALA A 62 -4.27 17.57 -4.52
CA ALA A 62 -4.31 18.44 -3.34
C ALA A 62 -2.92 18.86 -2.82
N GLY A 63 -1.84 18.48 -3.51
CA GLY A 63 -0.48 18.90 -3.19
C GLY A 63 0.32 17.95 -2.30
N HIS A 64 -0.18 16.73 -2.06
CA HIS A 64 0.52 15.67 -1.33
C HIS A 64 1.29 14.76 -2.28
N ARG A 65 2.28 14.01 -1.75
CA ARG A 65 3.10 13.09 -2.54
C ARG A 65 2.65 11.64 -2.34
N PRO A 66 2.06 10.99 -3.34
CA PRO A 66 1.70 9.58 -3.28
C PRO A 66 2.92 8.67 -3.35
N ILE A 67 2.87 7.56 -2.61
CA ILE A 67 3.82 6.47 -2.68
C ILE A 67 3.03 5.18 -2.97
N PRO A 68 2.77 4.83 -4.23
CA PRO A 68 2.25 3.50 -4.54
C PRO A 68 3.30 2.45 -4.17
N LEU A 69 2.96 1.62 -3.18
CA LEU A 69 3.80 0.55 -2.68
C LEU A 69 3.39 -0.77 -3.32
N VAL A 70 4.24 -1.36 -4.14
CA VAL A 70 3.97 -2.66 -4.73
C VAL A 70 4.54 -3.77 -3.85
N GLY A 71 3.71 -4.78 -3.59
CA GLY A 71 4.03 -5.91 -2.72
C GLY A 71 4.86 -7.00 -3.41
N GLY A 72 6.06 -6.68 -3.93
CA GLY A 72 6.92 -7.69 -4.58
C GLY A 72 7.30 -8.84 -3.63
N ALA A 73 7.60 -8.55 -2.37
CA ALA A 73 7.88 -9.59 -1.37
C ALA A 73 6.62 -10.37 -1.00
N THR A 74 5.50 -9.69 -0.75
CA THR A 74 4.23 -10.34 -0.42
C THR A 74 3.69 -11.18 -1.58
N GLY A 75 3.91 -10.76 -2.82
CA GLY A 75 3.57 -11.52 -4.02
C GLY A 75 4.31 -12.85 -4.15
N LEU A 76 5.54 -12.94 -3.64
CA LEU A 76 6.31 -14.19 -3.59
C LEU A 76 5.74 -15.19 -2.57
N VAL A 77 5.22 -14.70 -1.45
CA VAL A 77 4.65 -15.54 -0.38
C VAL A 77 3.24 -16.03 -0.75
N GLY A 78 2.55 -15.32 -1.63
CA GLY A 78 1.18 -15.62 -2.05
C GLY A 78 0.11 -15.07 -1.09
N ASP A 79 -1.10 -14.89 -1.61
CA ASP A 79 -2.25 -14.37 -0.87
C ASP A 79 -2.86 -15.47 0.02
N PRO A 80 -2.99 -15.25 1.35
CA PRO A 80 -3.64 -16.21 2.25
C PRO A 80 -5.17 -16.11 2.24
N SER A 81 -5.77 -15.12 1.56
CA SER A 81 -7.18 -14.82 1.68
C SER A 81 -8.08 -15.81 0.94
N GLY A 82 -8.88 -16.55 1.71
CA GLY A 82 -10.13 -17.15 1.25
C GLY A 82 -10.06 -18.51 0.56
N LYS A 83 -8.94 -19.21 0.58
CA LYS A 83 -8.84 -20.57 0.01
C LYS A 83 -8.33 -21.58 1.04
N ASN A 84 -9.04 -22.68 1.19
CA ASN A 84 -8.60 -23.85 1.98
C ASN A 84 -7.48 -24.66 1.31
N GLU A 85 -6.88 -24.14 0.24
CA GLU A 85 -5.80 -24.79 -0.49
C GLU A 85 -4.45 -24.21 -0.06
N GLU A 86 -3.41 -25.05 -0.09
CA GLU A 86 -2.04 -24.63 0.18
C GLU A 86 -1.64 -23.47 -0.74
N ARG A 87 -0.90 -22.51 -0.18
CA ARG A 87 -0.41 -21.34 -0.93
C ARG A 87 0.49 -21.80 -2.07
N THR A 88 0.13 -21.45 -3.29
CA THR A 88 1.02 -21.61 -4.42
C THR A 88 2.06 -20.49 -4.37
N LEU A 89 3.32 -20.86 -4.11
CA LEU A 89 4.44 -19.91 -4.17
C LEU A 89 4.63 -19.45 -5.62
N ASN A 90 4.66 -18.14 -5.83
CA ASN A 90 4.91 -17.58 -7.15
C ASN A 90 6.41 -17.55 -7.46
N ASP A 91 6.77 -17.80 -8.71
CA ASP A 91 8.14 -17.62 -9.20
C ASP A 91 8.52 -16.12 -9.19
N GLU A 92 9.75 -15.83 -8.78
CA GLU A 92 10.27 -14.45 -8.70
C GLU A 92 10.16 -13.71 -10.06
N LYS A 93 10.37 -14.43 -11.17
CA LYS A 93 10.25 -13.85 -12.52
C LYS A 93 8.81 -13.45 -12.84
N VAL A 94 7.85 -14.26 -12.42
CA VAL A 94 6.42 -14.00 -12.62
C VAL A 94 6.00 -12.76 -11.82
N VAL A 95 6.38 -12.69 -10.54
CA VAL A 95 6.06 -11.55 -9.69
C VAL A 95 6.73 -10.28 -10.21
N THR A 96 7.98 -10.35 -10.65
CA THR A 96 8.70 -9.21 -11.25
C THR A 96 8.01 -8.69 -12.51
N ASP A 97 7.54 -9.57 -13.38
CA ASP A 97 6.76 -9.19 -14.57
C ASP A 97 5.43 -8.51 -14.18
N TRP A 98 4.73 -9.04 -13.19
CA TRP A 98 3.49 -8.43 -12.69
C TRP A 98 3.74 -7.05 -12.08
N VAL A 99 4.78 -6.89 -11.27
CA VAL A 99 5.19 -5.59 -10.71
C VAL A 99 5.42 -4.57 -11.83
N ALA A 100 6.13 -4.95 -12.89
CA ALA A 100 6.38 -4.09 -14.04
C ALA A 100 5.09 -3.69 -14.79
N LYS A 101 4.15 -4.64 -14.94
CA LYS A 101 2.84 -4.39 -15.57
C LYS A 101 1.97 -3.47 -14.71
N ILE A 102 1.94 -3.70 -13.39
CA ILE A 102 1.21 -2.86 -12.44
C ILE A 102 1.77 -1.42 -12.48
N LYS A 103 3.08 -1.25 -12.48
CA LYS A 103 3.72 0.07 -12.59
C LYS A 103 3.19 0.84 -13.81
N LYS A 104 3.15 0.22 -14.97
CA LYS A 104 2.61 0.84 -16.19
C LYS A 104 1.13 1.24 -16.09
N GLN A 105 0.35 0.54 -15.26
CA GLN A 105 -1.05 0.90 -15.02
C GLN A 105 -1.15 2.07 -14.04
N LEU A 106 -0.32 2.11 -13.01
CA LEU A 106 -0.24 3.22 -12.05
C LEU A 106 0.14 4.53 -12.75
N GLU A 107 1.11 4.49 -13.67
CA GLU A 107 1.59 5.63 -14.45
C GLU A 107 0.52 6.28 -15.34
N LYS A 108 -0.57 5.57 -15.65
CA LYS A 108 -1.70 6.14 -16.40
C LYS A 108 -2.61 7.04 -15.57
N VAL A 109 -2.57 6.93 -14.25
CA VAL A 109 -3.48 7.64 -13.34
C VAL A 109 -2.73 8.62 -12.45
N ILE A 110 -1.56 8.25 -11.97
CA ILE A 110 -0.73 9.06 -11.07
C ILE A 110 0.42 9.68 -11.85
N ASP A 111 0.74 10.93 -11.58
CA ASP A 111 1.89 11.63 -12.14
C ASP A 111 3.15 11.33 -11.33
N PHE A 112 4.19 10.84 -11.99
CA PHE A 112 5.52 10.58 -11.44
C PHE A 112 6.55 11.65 -11.80
N SER A 113 6.21 12.60 -12.66
CA SER A 113 7.15 13.57 -13.23
C SER A 113 7.25 14.88 -12.45
N ASP A 114 6.22 15.26 -11.70
CA ASP A 114 6.22 16.53 -10.97
C ASP A 114 7.27 16.56 -9.86
N LYS A 115 8.01 17.67 -9.74
CA LYS A 115 9.11 17.79 -8.77
C LYS A 115 8.66 17.82 -7.31
N LYS A 116 7.46 18.31 -7.02
CA LYS A 116 6.93 18.50 -5.65
C LYS A 116 6.01 17.36 -5.23
N THR A 117 5.07 17.02 -6.10
CA THR A 117 3.99 16.06 -5.84
C THR A 117 4.12 14.76 -6.63
N GLY A 118 5.16 14.65 -7.47
CA GLY A 118 5.42 13.44 -8.25
C GLY A 118 5.50 12.21 -7.35
N ALA A 119 4.80 11.17 -7.74
CA ALA A 119 4.74 9.93 -6.99
C ALA A 119 6.12 9.24 -6.93
N ILE A 120 6.36 8.51 -5.85
CA ILE A 120 7.53 7.66 -5.69
C ILE A 120 7.03 6.22 -5.65
N MET A 121 7.37 5.42 -6.64
CA MET A 121 7.06 4.00 -6.59
C MET A 121 8.01 3.29 -5.63
N ALA A 122 7.45 2.56 -4.68
CA ALA A 122 8.19 1.71 -3.77
C ALA A 122 7.84 0.23 -4.00
N ASN A 123 8.81 -0.66 -3.79
CA ASN A 123 8.61 -2.11 -3.84
C ASN A 123 9.14 -2.70 -2.53
N ASN A 124 8.30 -3.39 -1.77
CA ASN A 124 8.73 -3.95 -0.49
C ASN A 124 9.82 -5.04 -0.64
N LEU A 125 9.98 -5.62 -1.81
CA LEU A 125 11.06 -6.57 -2.09
C LEU A 125 12.45 -5.92 -1.95
N ASP A 126 12.58 -4.62 -2.27
CA ASP A 126 13.86 -3.93 -2.28
C ASP A 126 14.52 -3.88 -0.89
N TRP A 127 13.74 -3.79 0.18
CA TRP A 127 14.24 -3.80 1.55
C TRP A 127 14.03 -5.13 2.28
N THR A 128 13.13 -6.01 1.80
CA THR A 128 12.89 -7.30 2.45
C THR A 128 13.89 -8.35 2.01
N LYS A 129 14.23 -8.38 0.70
CA LYS A 129 15.14 -9.38 0.12
C LYS A 129 16.53 -9.42 0.77
N PRO A 130 17.19 -8.31 1.13
CA PRO A 130 18.50 -8.33 1.78
C PRO A 130 18.48 -8.73 3.25
N VAL A 131 17.32 -8.78 3.91
CA VAL A 131 17.21 -9.11 5.34
C VAL A 131 17.37 -10.62 5.55
N SER A 132 18.33 -11.02 6.37
CA SER A 132 18.48 -12.42 6.74
C SER A 132 17.37 -12.89 7.70
N ALA A 133 17.11 -14.21 7.75
CA ALA A 133 16.11 -14.76 8.66
C ALA A 133 16.39 -14.42 10.13
N LEU A 134 17.66 -14.38 10.55
CA LEU A 134 18.05 -14.01 11.91
C LEU A 134 17.80 -12.54 12.21
N GLU A 135 18.10 -11.63 11.27
CA GLU A 135 17.81 -10.21 11.41
C GLU A 135 16.30 -9.97 11.47
N PHE A 136 15.53 -10.63 10.61
CA PHE A 136 14.07 -10.54 10.63
C PHE A 136 13.50 -10.99 11.97
N LEU A 137 13.92 -12.14 12.50
CA LEU A 137 13.46 -12.64 13.80
C LEU A 137 13.88 -11.74 14.95
N ARG A 138 15.09 -11.19 14.91
CA ARG A 138 15.60 -10.29 15.95
C ARG A 138 14.90 -8.94 15.96
N ASP A 139 14.78 -8.30 14.81
CA ASP A 139 14.41 -6.88 14.71
C ASP A 139 12.92 -6.66 14.45
N ILE A 140 12.25 -7.62 13.83
CA ILE A 140 10.84 -7.50 13.42
C ILE A 140 9.98 -8.55 14.14
N GLY A 141 10.42 -9.79 14.20
CA GLY A 141 9.64 -10.90 14.76
C GLY A 141 9.25 -10.69 16.22
N THR A 142 10.14 -10.15 17.03
CA THR A 142 9.87 -9.86 18.45
C THR A 142 8.78 -8.81 18.63
N VAL A 143 8.82 -7.75 17.84
CA VAL A 143 7.81 -6.67 17.88
C VAL A 143 6.45 -7.15 17.37
N SER A 144 6.44 -7.87 16.27
CA SER A 144 5.19 -8.43 15.69
C SER A 144 4.55 -9.43 16.66
N TYR A 145 5.34 -10.27 17.33
CA TYR A 145 4.80 -11.21 18.31
C TYR A 145 4.11 -10.52 19.47
N THR A 146 4.73 -9.49 20.06
CA THR A 146 4.18 -8.79 21.24
C THR A 146 2.95 -7.94 20.92
N HIS A 147 2.89 -7.29 19.77
CA HIS A 147 1.83 -6.33 19.46
C HIS A 147 0.70 -6.88 18.60
N LEU A 148 0.95 -7.88 17.75
CA LEU A 148 -0.04 -8.41 16.82
C LEU A 148 -0.62 -9.75 17.25
N THR A 149 0.13 -10.63 17.90
CA THR A 149 -0.36 -11.97 18.27
C THR A 149 -1.20 -11.99 19.53
N LEU A 150 -0.93 -11.14 20.52
CA LEU A 150 -1.71 -11.08 21.76
C LEU A 150 -3.18 -10.70 21.55
N PRO A 151 -3.56 -9.75 20.69
CA PRO A 151 -4.95 -9.45 20.37
C PRO A 151 -5.69 -10.58 19.66
N THR A 152 -5.04 -11.31 18.77
CA THR A 152 -5.66 -12.42 18.01
C THR A 152 -5.97 -13.64 18.87
N ASN A 153 -5.25 -13.85 19.97
CA ASN A 153 -5.54 -14.95 20.91
C ASN A 153 -6.77 -14.71 21.80
N ARG A 154 -7.49 -13.60 21.65
CA ARG A 154 -8.72 -13.30 22.39
C ARG A 154 -9.98 -13.73 21.66
N GLU A 155 -9.89 -14.22 20.45
CA GLU A 155 -11.03 -14.65 19.64
C GLU A 155 -11.21 -16.18 19.60
N VAL A 156 -10.64 -16.88 20.60
CA VAL A 156 -10.84 -18.34 20.78
C VAL A 156 -11.77 -18.59 21.94
#